data_5d36de07dce88f2eb93663f61cca1744
#
_entry.id   5d36de07dce88f2eb93663f61cca1744
#
_cell.length_a   1.000
_cell.length_b   1.000
_cell.length_c   1.000
_cell.angle_alpha   90.00
_cell.angle_beta   90.00
_cell.angle_gamma   90.00
#
_symmetry.space_group_name_H-M   'P 1'
#
loop_
_entity.id
_entity.type
_entity.pdbx_description
1 polymer ?
#
loop_
_entity_poly.entity_id
_entity_poly.type
_entity_poly.pdbx_seq_one_letter_code
_entity_poly.pdbx_strand_id
1 'polypeptide(L)'
;MKISYKEIGSNLKEILFEEFRKNEDVLFVFENSASFFEIKREFLRDEEMQRELGIFQNFKMMNNYDFYENLFVTDKIVIKEEKQVVLFYNSLNEKLKKKLEVSSYYDIIDIAYNYYNLFAELQEYKIDLEKVELEKWQEELFETLKMVDEKVKETCQLKGLILPYMLRNVENISDNFLKRYKKIYFVNKVRFSPFEKEIVKKFEEKGLIVENILQLSENDFNEKELKISENFSLPAKEIFDKKNINVEIHEFSSKFGELLGLVRKLEEVEKENRKVSKENDDVKENYRIFEAQENAEEAKSDYQLLRQKKIS
;
A
#
# COMPACT_ATOMS: atom_id res chain seq x y z
N MET A 1 -19.26 7.47 -6.43
CA MET A 1 -18.31 6.47 -6.99
C MET A 1 -19.10 5.27 -7.50
N LYS A 2 -18.79 4.79 -8.70
CA LYS A 2 -19.37 3.56 -9.25
C LYS A 2 -18.54 2.33 -8.85
N ILE A 3 -19.19 1.20 -8.60
CA ILE A 3 -18.52 -0.07 -8.39
C ILE A 3 -18.77 -0.97 -9.60
N SER A 4 -17.72 -1.60 -10.10
CA SER A 4 -17.77 -2.54 -11.23
C SER A 4 -17.30 -3.91 -10.76
N TYR A 5 -18.25 -4.82 -10.56
CA TYR A 5 -17.98 -6.17 -10.11
C TYR A 5 -17.50 -7.05 -11.26
N LYS A 6 -16.48 -7.83 -11.00
CA LYS A 6 -15.91 -8.82 -11.91
C LYS A 6 -15.80 -10.17 -11.20
N GLU A 7 -15.90 -11.24 -11.96
CA GLU A 7 -15.76 -12.56 -11.39
C GLU A 7 -14.39 -12.75 -10.73
N ILE A 8 -14.38 -13.35 -9.54
CA ILE A 8 -13.14 -13.69 -8.82
C ILE A 8 -12.31 -14.61 -9.71
N GLY A 9 -11.05 -14.23 -9.95
CA GLY A 9 -10.16 -14.99 -10.81
C GLY A 9 -10.30 -14.70 -12.31
N SER A 10 -11.14 -13.74 -12.73
CA SER A 10 -11.12 -13.20 -14.09
C SER A 10 -9.76 -12.57 -14.41
N ASN A 11 -9.41 -12.51 -15.68
CA ASN A 11 -8.14 -11.92 -16.11
C ASN A 11 -8.18 -10.38 -15.93
N LEU A 12 -7.56 -9.91 -14.86
CA LEU A 12 -7.51 -8.48 -14.54
C LEU A 12 -6.86 -7.66 -15.65
N LYS A 13 -5.82 -8.20 -16.29
CA LYS A 13 -5.14 -7.54 -17.41
C LYS A 13 -6.13 -7.23 -18.53
N GLU A 14 -6.89 -8.20 -19.00
CA GLU A 14 -7.86 -7.99 -20.09
C GLU A 14 -8.90 -6.95 -19.73
N ILE A 15 -9.42 -6.99 -18.50
CA ILE A 15 -10.39 -6.00 -18.00
C ILE A 15 -9.83 -4.58 -18.08
N LEU A 16 -8.60 -4.39 -17.61
CA LEU A 16 -7.96 -3.08 -17.60
C LEU A 16 -7.60 -2.60 -19.01
N PHE A 17 -7.20 -3.52 -19.90
CA PHE A 17 -6.95 -3.24 -21.31
C PHE A 17 -8.20 -2.72 -22.02
N GLU A 18 -9.34 -3.38 -21.83
CA GLU A 18 -10.59 -2.93 -22.41
C GLU A 18 -10.97 -1.53 -21.94
N GLU A 19 -10.81 -1.24 -20.67
CA GLU A 19 -11.11 0.08 -20.13
C GLU A 19 -10.12 1.14 -20.61
N PHE A 20 -8.85 0.78 -20.75
CA PHE A 20 -7.83 1.65 -21.32
C PHE A 20 -8.13 2.04 -22.76
N ARG A 21 -8.48 1.07 -23.61
CA ARG A 21 -8.83 1.31 -25.02
C ARG A 21 -10.06 2.20 -25.21
N LYS A 22 -11.00 2.16 -24.26
CA LYS A 22 -12.20 3.00 -24.28
C LYS A 22 -11.94 4.46 -23.91
N ASN A 23 -10.90 4.72 -23.12
CA ASN A 23 -10.67 6.01 -22.47
C ASN A 23 -9.20 6.39 -22.48
N GLU A 24 -8.84 7.46 -23.18
CA GLU A 24 -7.45 7.93 -23.26
C GLU A 24 -6.95 8.58 -21.96
N ASP A 25 -7.84 9.32 -21.25
CA ASP A 25 -7.52 10.12 -20.07
C ASP A 25 -7.92 9.37 -18.77
N VAL A 26 -7.35 8.18 -18.57
CA VAL A 26 -7.64 7.34 -17.41
C VAL A 26 -6.42 7.18 -16.52
N LEU A 27 -6.67 7.00 -15.22
CA LEU A 27 -5.69 6.58 -14.22
C LEU A 27 -6.20 5.33 -13.51
N PHE A 28 -5.36 4.29 -13.46
CA PHE A 28 -5.57 3.11 -12.64
C PHE A 28 -4.73 3.20 -11.37
N VAL A 29 -5.38 3.15 -10.22
CA VAL A 29 -4.75 3.20 -8.90
C VAL A 29 -4.87 1.83 -8.25
N PHE A 30 -3.72 1.19 -8.00
CA PHE A 30 -3.63 -0.13 -7.40
C PHE A 30 -3.39 -0.04 -5.91
N GLU A 31 -4.21 -0.71 -5.12
CA GLU A 31 -4.00 -0.81 -3.67
C GLU A 31 -2.77 -1.68 -3.37
N ASN A 32 -2.62 -2.81 -4.08
CA ASN A 32 -1.53 -3.75 -3.89
C ASN A 32 -0.39 -3.49 -4.87
N SER A 33 0.82 -3.24 -4.34
CA SER A 33 2.01 -3.02 -5.16
C SER A 33 2.42 -4.23 -5.98
N ALA A 34 2.23 -5.46 -5.47
CA ALA A 34 2.55 -6.68 -6.24
C ALA A 34 1.66 -6.78 -7.48
N SER A 35 0.35 -6.58 -7.33
CA SER A 35 -0.58 -6.56 -8.48
C SER A 35 -0.26 -5.43 -9.46
N PHE A 36 0.17 -4.27 -8.95
CA PHE A 36 0.62 -3.16 -9.80
C PHE A 36 1.82 -3.55 -10.65
N PHE A 37 2.87 -4.12 -10.05
CA PHE A 37 4.07 -4.51 -10.78
C PHE A 37 3.82 -5.65 -11.76
N GLU A 38 2.99 -6.62 -11.38
CA GLU A 38 2.60 -7.72 -12.26
C GLU A 38 1.87 -7.21 -13.51
N ILE A 39 0.82 -6.42 -13.33
CA ILE A 39 0.05 -5.85 -14.44
C ILE A 39 0.92 -4.93 -15.29
N LYS A 40 1.76 -4.09 -14.67
CA LYS A 40 2.69 -3.21 -15.39
C LYS A 40 3.66 -4.01 -16.26
N ARG A 41 4.20 -5.11 -15.73
CA ARG A 41 5.09 -6.02 -16.49
C ARG A 41 4.37 -6.68 -17.66
N GLU A 42 3.13 -7.12 -17.46
CA GLU A 42 2.31 -7.70 -18.52
C GLU A 42 2.01 -6.68 -19.63
N PHE A 43 1.70 -5.43 -19.29
CA PHE A 43 1.53 -4.36 -20.26
C PHE A 43 2.82 -4.07 -21.04
N LEU A 44 3.98 -4.11 -20.38
CA LEU A 44 5.28 -3.90 -21.03
C LEU A 44 5.68 -5.03 -21.98
N ARG A 45 5.14 -6.24 -21.82
CA ARG A 45 5.38 -7.40 -22.70
C ARG A 45 4.46 -7.42 -23.91
N ASP A 46 3.37 -6.69 -23.86
CA ASP A 46 2.39 -6.63 -24.94
C ASP A 46 2.76 -5.51 -25.92
N GLU A 47 3.13 -5.88 -27.17
CA GLU A 47 3.58 -4.92 -28.17
C GLU A 47 2.53 -3.88 -28.55
N GLU A 48 1.25 -4.25 -28.56
CA GLU A 48 0.16 -3.35 -28.87
C GLU A 48 0.06 -2.28 -27.77
N MET A 49 0.11 -2.70 -26.50
CA MET A 49 0.07 -1.80 -25.36
C MET A 49 1.30 -0.92 -25.22
N GLN A 50 2.47 -1.43 -25.56
CA GLN A 50 3.67 -0.59 -25.60
C GLN A 50 3.52 0.58 -26.57
N ARG A 51 2.89 0.36 -27.71
CA ARG A 51 2.64 1.40 -28.69
C ARG A 51 1.60 2.43 -28.18
N GLU A 52 0.54 1.96 -27.52
CA GLU A 52 -0.51 2.83 -26.99
C GLU A 52 -0.10 3.58 -25.73
N LEU A 53 0.59 2.93 -24.78
CA LEU A 53 1.06 3.55 -23.54
C LEU A 53 2.29 4.44 -23.76
N GLY A 54 3.21 4.00 -24.62
CA GLY A 54 4.45 4.71 -24.90
C GLY A 54 5.23 5.06 -23.63
N ILE A 55 5.85 6.26 -23.63
CA ILE A 55 6.58 6.79 -22.47
C ILE A 55 5.67 7.28 -21.34
N PHE A 56 4.36 7.40 -21.58
CA PHE A 56 3.39 7.96 -20.61
C PHE A 56 2.75 6.90 -19.68
N GLN A 57 3.18 5.64 -19.74
CA GLN A 57 2.65 4.56 -18.90
C GLN A 57 2.64 4.87 -17.40
N ASN A 58 3.64 5.59 -16.89
CA ASN A 58 3.71 5.97 -15.48
C ASN A 58 2.62 6.97 -15.05
N PHE A 59 1.98 7.62 -16.00
CA PHE A 59 0.86 8.53 -15.75
C PHE A 59 -0.52 7.86 -15.88
N LYS A 60 -0.57 6.63 -16.37
CA LYS A 60 -1.80 5.87 -16.56
C LYS A 60 -2.03 4.82 -15.46
N MET A 61 -0.97 4.38 -14.79
CA MET A 61 -1.03 3.39 -13.72
C MET A 61 -0.13 3.82 -12.58
N MET A 62 -0.65 3.79 -11.35
CA MET A 62 0.07 4.12 -10.12
C MET A 62 -0.28 3.12 -9.04
N ASN A 63 0.70 2.77 -8.20
CA ASN A 63 0.39 2.16 -6.92
C ASN A 63 -0.16 3.22 -5.95
N ASN A 64 -0.69 2.78 -4.82
CA ASN A 64 -1.31 3.67 -3.85
C ASN A 64 -0.34 4.72 -3.29
N TYR A 65 0.94 4.34 -3.10
CA TYR A 65 1.98 5.26 -2.63
C TYR A 65 2.25 6.38 -3.64
N ASP A 66 2.57 6.03 -4.90
CA ASP A 66 2.85 7.00 -5.95
C ASP A 66 1.64 7.89 -6.23
N PHE A 67 0.43 7.35 -6.13
CA PHE A 67 -0.80 8.12 -6.28
C PHE A 67 -0.89 9.24 -5.24
N TYR A 68 -0.72 8.94 -3.96
CA TYR A 68 -0.78 9.96 -2.90
C TYR A 68 0.38 10.95 -2.94
N GLU A 69 1.58 10.52 -3.33
CA GLU A 69 2.73 11.42 -3.52
C GLU A 69 2.49 12.45 -4.62
N ASN A 70 1.75 12.09 -5.68
CA ASN A 70 1.41 13.00 -6.78
C ASN A 70 0.11 13.79 -6.56
N LEU A 71 -0.77 13.30 -5.71
CA LEU A 71 -2.09 13.88 -5.50
C LEU A 71 -2.03 15.20 -4.73
N PHE A 72 -1.18 15.29 -3.71
CA PHE A 72 -1.12 16.45 -2.81
C PHE A 72 0.04 17.38 -3.17
N VAL A 73 -0.25 18.68 -3.15
CA VAL A 73 0.75 19.74 -3.41
C VAL A 73 0.74 20.76 -2.30
N THR A 74 1.88 21.39 -2.10
CA THR A 74 2.07 22.45 -1.13
C THR A 74 3.20 23.38 -1.58
N ASP A 75 3.17 24.62 -1.13
CA ASP A 75 4.26 25.60 -1.25
C ASP A 75 5.30 25.48 -0.12
N LYS A 76 5.03 24.63 0.88
CA LYS A 76 5.90 24.39 2.03
C LYS A 76 6.88 23.26 1.77
N ILE A 77 7.96 23.22 2.55
CA ILE A 77 8.94 22.12 2.50
C ILE A 77 8.40 20.92 3.27
N VAL A 78 8.22 19.79 2.57
CA VAL A 78 7.77 18.53 3.19
C VAL A 78 8.94 17.88 3.93
N ILE A 79 8.76 17.65 5.23
CA ILE A 79 9.75 16.99 6.08
C ILE A 79 9.42 15.52 6.21
N LYS A 80 10.35 14.65 5.80
CA LYS A 80 10.19 13.18 5.81
C LYS A 80 11.30 12.51 6.62
N GLU A 81 11.07 11.27 7.01
CA GLU A 81 12.03 10.36 7.63
C GLU A 81 12.72 10.92 8.88
N GLU A 82 14.02 10.77 9.02
CA GLU A 82 14.79 11.20 10.19
C GLU A 82 14.69 12.69 10.47
N LYS A 83 14.43 13.50 9.44
CA LYS A 83 14.21 14.95 9.62
C LYS A 83 12.97 15.25 10.44
N GLN A 84 11.96 14.37 10.42
CA GLN A 84 10.79 14.49 11.27
C GLN A 84 11.16 14.33 12.74
N VAL A 85 12.02 13.37 13.08
CA VAL A 85 12.48 13.12 14.45
C VAL A 85 13.25 14.35 14.98
N VAL A 86 14.14 14.91 14.15
CA VAL A 86 14.87 16.15 14.49
C VAL A 86 13.91 17.33 14.71
N LEU A 87 12.91 17.47 13.83
CA LEU A 87 11.88 18.51 13.99
C LEU A 87 11.12 18.33 15.30
N PHE A 88 10.69 17.12 15.58
CA PHE A 88 9.96 16.78 16.80
C PHE A 88 10.77 17.15 18.05
N TYR A 89 12.02 16.69 18.15
CA TYR A 89 12.91 17.00 19.27
C TYR A 89 13.09 18.51 19.47
N ASN A 90 13.30 19.24 18.39
CA ASN A 90 13.52 20.69 18.43
C ASN A 90 12.23 21.51 18.71
N SER A 91 11.06 20.89 18.54
CA SER A 91 9.77 21.52 18.86
C SER A 91 9.43 21.42 20.35
N LEU A 92 10.04 20.49 21.07
CA LEU A 92 9.78 20.28 22.49
C LEU A 92 10.52 21.29 23.36
N ASN A 93 9.78 21.95 24.26
CA ASN A 93 10.38 22.72 25.35
C ASN A 93 10.79 21.79 26.52
N GLU A 94 11.58 22.32 27.45
CA GLU A 94 12.10 21.55 28.59
C GLU A 94 10.99 20.91 29.47
N LYS A 95 9.83 21.56 29.57
CA LYS A 95 8.67 21.03 30.32
C LYS A 95 8.11 19.78 29.65
N LEU A 96 7.98 19.79 28.30
CA LEU A 96 7.49 18.63 27.54
C LEU A 96 8.53 17.52 27.51
N LYS A 97 9.82 17.82 27.35
CA LYS A 97 10.88 16.82 27.44
C LYS A 97 10.86 16.10 28.77
N LYS A 98 10.69 16.85 29.88
CA LYS A 98 10.57 16.24 31.20
C LYS A 98 9.31 15.38 31.35
N LYS A 99 8.16 15.81 30.82
CA LYS A 99 6.92 15.01 30.85
C LYS A 99 7.04 13.71 30.04
N LEU A 100 7.78 13.73 28.93
CA LEU A 100 8.03 12.59 28.06
C LEU A 100 9.26 11.78 28.50
N GLU A 101 9.88 12.12 29.63
CA GLU A 101 11.10 11.48 30.16
C GLU A 101 12.27 11.46 29.16
N VAL A 102 12.36 12.50 28.31
CA VAL A 102 13.39 12.64 27.28
C VAL A 102 14.59 13.37 27.83
N SER A 103 15.74 12.68 27.89
CA SER A 103 17.02 13.24 28.29
C SER A 103 17.95 13.52 27.11
N SER A 104 17.83 12.74 26.04
CA SER A 104 18.66 12.85 24.84
C SER A 104 17.83 12.73 23.55
N TYR A 105 18.48 13.03 22.42
CA TYR A 105 17.87 12.84 21.11
C TYR A 105 17.48 11.36 20.85
N TYR A 106 18.25 10.43 21.40
CA TYR A 106 18.00 8.99 21.17
C TYR A 106 16.72 8.50 21.86
N ASP A 107 16.36 9.09 22.99
CA ASP A 107 15.15 8.71 23.74
C ASP A 107 13.87 9.10 22.99
N ILE A 108 13.99 10.06 22.05
CA ILE A 108 12.82 10.61 21.35
C ILE A 108 12.46 9.85 20.08
N ILE A 109 13.33 8.99 19.54
CA ILE A 109 13.15 8.41 18.20
C ILE A 109 11.83 7.63 18.12
N ASP A 110 11.63 6.68 19.02
CA ASP A 110 10.42 5.85 19.04
C ASP A 110 9.16 6.67 19.38
N ILE A 111 9.29 7.63 20.29
CA ILE A 111 8.20 8.55 20.66
C ILE A 111 7.77 9.36 19.44
N ALA A 112 8.71 9.89 18.67
CA ALA A 112 8.42 10.69 17.48
C ALA A 112 7.73 9.85 16.40
N TYR A 113 8.22 8.62 16.12
CA TYR A 113 7.57 7.75 15.16
C TYR A 113 6.16 7.36 15.59
N ASN A 114 5.96 7.00 16.86
CA ASN A 114 4.63 6.68 17.39
C ASN A 114 3.69 7.89 17.32
N TYR A 115 4.18 9.09 17.62
CA TYR A 115 3.41 10.33 17.48
C TYR A 115 2.97 10.54 16.04
N TYR A 116 3.88 10.46 15.06
CA TYR A 116 3.55 10.67 13.66
C TYR A 116 2.58 9.63 13.12
N ASN A 117 2.74 8.38 13.49
CA ASN A 117 1.83 7.30 13.12
C ASN A 117 0.43 7.53 13.69
N LEU A 118 0.34 7.88 14.96
CA LEU A 118 -0.94 8.20 15.61
C LEU A 118 -1.66 9.34 14.88
N PHE A 119 -0.99 10.47 14.65
CA PHE A 119 -1.63 11.61 13.99
C PHE A 119 -1.96 11.34 12.52
N ALA A 120 -1.19 10.49 11.83
CA ALA A 120 -1.53 10.02 10.50
C ALA A 120 -2.80 9.16 10.51
N GLU A 121 -2.94 8.25 11.48
CA GLU A 121 -4.14 7.43 11.65
C GLU A 121 -5.36 8.27 12.02
N LEU A 122 -5.22 9.20 12.97
CA LEU A 122 -6.30 10.11 13.35
C LEU A 122 -6.82 10.90 12.14
N GLN A 123 -5.91 11.39 11.30
CA GLN A 123 -6.25 12.10 10.06
C GLN A 123 -6.93 11.17 9.05
N GLU A 124 -6.42 9.95 8.87
CA GLU A 124 -6.95 8.95 7.93
C GLU A 124 -8.38 8.52 8.30
N TYR A 125 -8.61 8.28 9.59
CA TYR A 125 -9.91 7.83 10.09
C TYR A 125 -10.82 8.97 10.53
N LYS A 126 -10.36 10.23 10.44
CA LYS A 126 -11.12 11.43 10.87
C LYS A 126 -11.60 11.31 12.32
N ILE A 127 -10.73 10.79 13.18
CA ILE A 127 -11.05 10.63 14.60
C ILE A 127 -10.89 11.98 15.30
N ASP A 128 -11.97 12.41 15.92
CA ASP A 128 -11.98 13.57 16.80
C ASP A 128 -11.67 13.12 18.23
N LEU A 129 -10.47 13.43 18.70
CA LEU A 129 -10.03 13.01 20.04
C LEU A 129 -10.88 13.59 21.17
N GLU A 130 -11.60 14.69 20.94
CA GLU A 130 -12.48 15.28 21.94
C GLU A 130 -13.77 14.48 22.16
N LYS A 131 -14.08 13.57 21.22
CA LYS A 131 -15.27 12.69 21.27
C LYS A 131 -14.95 11.27 21.71
N VAL A 132 -13.66 10.95 21.93
CA VAL A 132 -13.24 9.62 22.36
C VAL A 132 -13.35 9.54 23.87
N GLU A 133 -14.07 8.53 24.36
CA GLU A 133 -14.09 8.20 25.79
C GLU A 133 -12.74 7.60 26.19
N LEU A 134 -12.04 8.27 27.08
CA LEU A 134 -10.72 7.90 27.51
C LEU A 134 -10.72 7.44 28.97
N GLU A 135 -9.89 6.46 29.28
CA GLU A 135 -9.54 6.13 30.64
C GLU A 135 -8.68 7.24 31.27
N LYS A 136 -8.78 7.44 32.58
CA LYS A 136 -8.11 8.54 33.28
C LYS A 136 -6.60 8.66 32.98
N TRP A 137 -5.89 7.55 32.85
CA TRP A 137 -4.47 7.53 32.49
C TRP A 137 -4.22 7.93 31.03
N GLN A 138 -5.20 7.65 30.15
CA GLN A 138 -5.16 8.06 28.75
C GLN A 138 -5.37 9.58 28.61
N GLU A 139 -6.27 10.15 29.42
CA GLU A 139 -6.52 11.61 29.40
C GLU A 139 -5.24 12.41 29.60
N GLU A 140 -4.41 12.05 30.59
CA GLU A 140 -3.14 12.76 30.85
C GLU A 140 -2.16 12.62 29.69
N LEU A 141 -2.07 11.43 29.09
CA LEU A 141 -1.25 11.19 27.91
C LEU A 141 -1.75 12.02 26.72
N PHE A 142 -3.04 12.03 26.45
CA PHE A 142 -3.63 12.78 25.35
C PHE A 142 -3.46 14.29 25.50
N GLU A 143 -3.62 14.83 26.70
CA GLU A 143 -3.33 16.23 26.97
C GLU A 143 -1.86 16.56 26.66
N THR A 144 -0.95 15.68 27.02
CA THR A 144 0.47 15.84 26.69
C THR A 144 0.71 15.81 25.19
N LEU A 145 0.08 14.86 24.47
CA LEU A 145 0.18 14.74 23.01
C LEU A 145 -0.42 15.95 22.28
N LYS A 146 -1.54 16.52 22.76
CA LYS A 146 -2.11 17.76 22.22
C LYS A 146 -1.13 18.91 22.35
N MET A 147 -0.52 19.08 23.53
CA MET A 147 0.50 20.13 23.74
C MET A 147 1.72 19.96 22.84
N VAL A 148 2.13 18.70 22.59
CA VAL A 148 3.22 18.39 21.66
C VAL A 148 2.82 18.74 20.23
N ASP A 149 1.62 18.35 19.81
CA ASP A 149 1.10 18.61 18.46
C ASP A 149 1.02 20.11 18.15
N GLU A 150 0.54 20.91 19.12
CA GLU A 150 0.53 22.36 19.01
C GLU A 150 1.95 22.92 18.79
N LYS A 151 2.95 22.45 19.55
CA LYS A 151 4.34 22.92 19.41
C LYS A 151 4.98 22.48 18.10
N VAL A 152 4.69 21.28 17.63
CA VAL A 152 5.15 20.78 16.33
C VAL A 152 4.53 21.61 15.21
N LYS A 153 3.22 21.88 15.26
CA LYS A 153 2.50 22.73 14.29
C LYS A 153 3.03 24.17 14.27
N GLU A 154 3.23 24.79 15.44
CA GLU A 154 3.85 26.11 15.56
C GLU A 154 5.24 26.14 14.90
N THR A 155 6.07 25.14 15.19
CA THR A 155 7.42 25.05 14.61
C THR A 155 7.39 24.87 13.10
N CYS A 156 6.48 24.04 12.59
CA CYS A 156 6.25 23.86 11.16
C CYS A 156 5.84 25.19 10.50
N GLN A 157 4.90 25.91 11.09
CA GLN A 157 4.41 27.19 10.55
C GLN A 157 5.51 28.26 10.52
N LEU A 158 6.27 28.39 11.60
CA LEU A 158 7.35 29.40 11.69
C LEU A 158 8.47 29.15 10.68
N LYS A 159 8.72 27.88 10.34
CA LYS A 159 9.81 27.48 9.42
C LYS A 159 9.37 27.21 7.98
N GLY A 160 8.09 27.41 7.66
CA GLY A 160 7.56 27.09 6.32
C GLY A 160 7.62 25.58 5.98
N LEU A 161 7.47 24.74 7.01
CA LEU A 161 7.53 23.28 6.89
C LEU A 161 6.13 22.68 6.94
N ILE A 162 6.01 21.44 6.43
CA ILE A 162 4.79 20.64 6.55
C ILE A 162 5.16 19.15 6.74
N LEU A 163 4.39 18.46 7.57
CA LEU A 163 4.52 17.03 7.78
C LEU A 163 3.62 16.25 6.83
N PRO A 164 3.96 15.01 6.46
CA PRO A 164 3.17 14.21 5.52
C PRO A 164 1.69 14.08 5.92
N TYR A 165 1.38 13.85 7.19
CA TYR A 165 -0.02 13.74 7.63
C TYR A 165 -0.78 15.06 7.51
N MET A 166 -0.12 16.21 7.72
CA MET A 166 -0.73 17.53 7.54
C MET A 166 -0.94 17.87 6.06
N LEU A 167 -0.04 17.36 5.17
CA LEU A 167 -0.16 17.55 3.74
C LEU A 167 -1.38 16.79 3.19
N ARG A 168 -1.70 15.61 3.75
CA ARG A 168 -2.86 14.80 3.38
C ARG A 168 -4.16 15.45 3.83
N ASN A 169 -4.55 16.49 3.10
CA ASN A 169 -5.78 17.24 3.29
C ASN A 169 -6.43 17.46 1.91
N VAL A 170 -7.75 17.36 1.82
CA VAL A 170 -8.49 17.54 0.56
C VAL A 170 -8.29 18.92 -0.07
N GLU A 171 -7.95 19.94 0.73
CA GLU A 171 -7.64 21.27 0.23
C GLU A 171 -6.27 21.35 -0.47
N ASN A 172 -5.39 20.40 -0.21
CA ASN A 172 -4.06 20.30 -0.84
C ASN A 172 -4.07 19.45 -2.12
N ILE A 173 -5.24 18.99 -2.57
CA ILE A 173 -5.35 18.20 -3.80
C ILE A 173 -4.96 19.06 -5.00
N SER A 174 -4.04 18.54 -5.80
CA SER A 174 -3.52 19.20 -7.00
C SER A 174 -4.54 19.25 -8.13
N ASP A 175 -5.03 20.42 -8.47
CA ASP A 175 -5.87 20.61 -9.66
C ASP A 175 -5.13 20.24 -10.95
N ASN A 176 -3.81 20.51 -11.01
CA ASN A 176 -3.01 20.18 -12.18
C ASN A 176 -2.83 18.66 -12.36
N PHE A 177 -2.82 17.90 -11.25
CA PHE A 177 -2.83 16.45 -11.30
C PHE A 177 -4.18 15.95 -11.83
N LEU A 178 -5.29 16.43 -11.26
CA LEU A 178 -6.63 16.00 -11.63
C LEU A 178 -7.01 16.33 -13.08
N LYS A 179 -6.61 17.49 -13.59
CA LYS A 179 -6.89 17.91 -14.98
C LYS A 179 -6.33 16.97 -16.06
N ARG A 180 -5.41 16.08 -15.71
CA ARG A 180 -4.84 15.09 -16.63
C ARG A 180 -5.78 13.94 -16.92
N TYR A 181 -6.82 13.77 -16.10
CA TYR A 181 -7.69 12.60 -16.12
C TYR A 181 -9.15 13.01 -16.23
N LYS A 182 -9.90 12.21 -16.97
CA LYS A 182 -11.37 12.24 -16.98
C LYS A 182 -11.95 11.17 -16.07
N LYS A 183 -11.20 10.07 -15.89
CA LYS A 183 -11.65 8.94 -15.11
C LYS A 183 -10.51 8.35 -14.26
N ILE A 184 -10.84 8.03 -13.03
CA ILE A 184 -9.93 7.34 -12.10
C ILE A 184 -10.57 6.01 -11.72
N TYR A 185 -9.81 4.95 -11.92
CA TYR A 185 -10.17 3.60 -11.50
C TYR A 185 -9.34 3.21 -10.27
N PHE A 186 -10.00 2.85 -9.18
CA PHE A 186 -9.38 2.07 -8.15
C PHE A 186 -9.46 0.59 -8.53
N VAL A 187 -8.38 -0.16 -8.34
CA VAL A 187 -8.28 -1.55 -8.75
C VAL A 187 -8.18 -2.43 -7.51
N ASN A 188 -9.19 -3.28 -7.32
CA ASN A 188 -9.32 -4.18 -6.17
C ASN A 188 -9.17 -3.47 -4.80
N LYS A 189 -9.67 -2.24 -4.69
CA LYS A 189 -9.67 -1.53 -3.43
C LYS A 189 -10.89 -1.95 -2.59
N VAL A 190 -10.62 -2.79 -1.61
CA VAL A 190 -11.64 -3.48 -0.82
C VAL A 190 -12.11 -2.70 0.41
N ARG A 191 -11.46 -1.60 0.73
CA ARG A 191 -11.82 -0.71 1.83
C ARG A 191 -11.39 0.71 1.53
N PHE A 192 -12.28 1.66 1.80
CA PHE A 192 -11.97 3.09 1.78
C PHE A 192 -12.04 3.66 3.19
N SER A 193 -10.99 4.36 3.60
CA SER A 193 -11.00 5.11 4.85
C SER A 193 -11.97 6.30 4.77
N PRO A 194 -12.36 6.90 5.88
CA PRO A 194 -13.13 8.15 5.88
C PRO A 194 -12.47 9.27 5.08
N PHE A 195 -11.15 9.41 5.18
CA PHE A 195 -10.39 10.40 4.40
C PHE A 195 -10.42 10.09 2.90
N GLU A 196 -10.25 8.83 2.50
CA GLU A 196 -10.33 8.43 1.10
C GLU A 196 -11.71 8.64 0.49
N LYS A 197 -12.78 8.47 1.29
CA LYS A 197 -14.15 8.82 0.87
C LYS A 197 -14.31 10.32 0.59
N GLU A 198 -13.66 11.18 1.37
CA GLU A 198 -13.62 12.62 1.11
C GLU A 198 -12.85 12.94 -0.18
N ILE A 199 -11.73 12.26 -0.44
CA ILE A 199 -10.97 12.40 -1.69
C ILE A 199 -11.85 12.03 -2.89
N VAL A 200 -12.52 10.87 -2.84
CA VAL A 200 -13.44 10.44 -3.89
C VAL A 200 -14.53 11.47 -4.14
N LYS A 201 -15.16 11.97 -3.07
CA LYS A 201 -16.17 13.03 -3.18
C LYS A 201 -15.60 14.29 -3.83
N LYS A 202 -14.39 14.72 -3.45
CA LYS A 202 -13.73 15.89 -4.05
C LYS A 202 -13.45 15.69 -5.53
N PHE A 203 -13.10 14.48 -5.97
CA PHE A 203 -12.91 14.15 -7.38
C PHE A 203 -14.22 14.30 -8.16
N GLU A 204 -15.31 13.74 -7.64
CA GLU A 204 -16.63 13.85 -8.26
C GLU A 204 -17.13 15.31 -8.33
N GLU A 205 -16.92 16.11 -7.29
CA GLU A 205 -17.20 17.55 -7.28
C GLU A 205 -16.42 18.31 -8.36
N LYS A 206 -15.23 17.84 -8.73
CA LYS A 206 -14.42 18.38 -9.82
C LYS A 206 -14.75 17.80 -11.19
N GLY A 207 -15.78 16.97 -11.29
CA GLY A 207 -16.28 16.38 -12.53
C GLY A 207 -15.53 15.15 -13.03
N LEU A 208 -14.67 14.53 -12.20
CA LEU A 208 -14.05 13.26 -12.55
C LEU A 208 -15.03 12.10 -12.33
N ILE A 209 -14.98 11.13 -13.22
CA ILE A 209 -15.66 9.85 -13.02
C ILE A 209 -14.77 8.95 -12.17
N VAL A 210 -15.27 8.51 -11.02
CA VAL A 210 -14.56 7.60 -10.14
C VAL A 210 -15.24 6.25 -10.12
N GLU A 211 -14.46 5.20 -10.39
CA GLU A 211 -14.96 3.83 -10.43
C GLU A 211 -14.00 2.90 -9.68
N ASN A 212 -14.53 1.93 -8.94
CA ASN A 212 -13.73 0.87 -8.32
C ASN A 212 -14.02 -0.45 -9.04
N ILE A 213 -13.00 -1.05 -9.64
CA ILE A 213 -13.08 -2.36 -10.26
C ILE A 213 -12.76 -3.40 -9.19
N LEU A 214 -13.73 -4.22 -8.82
CA LEU A 214 -13.61 -5.24 -7.80
C LEU A 214 -13.79 -6.63 -8.39
N GLN A 215 -12.82 -7.51 -8.19
CA GLN A 215 -12.95 -8.95 -8.47
C GLN A 215 -13.63 -9.63 -7.29
N LEU A 216 -14.87 -9.27 -7.03
CA LEU A 216 -15.73 -9.76 -5.94
C LEU A 216 -17.16 -9.91 -6.44
N SER A 217 -17.96 -10.71 -5.72
CA SER A 217 -19.40 -10.70 -5.87
C SER A 217 -20.01 -9.42 -5.26
N GLU A 218 -21.09 -8.93 -5.85
CA GLU A 218 -21.82 -7.76 -5.35
C GLU A 218 -22.26 -7.94 -3.89
N ASN A 219 -22.63 -9.17 -3.47
CA ASN A 219 -23.04 -9.47 -2.12
C ASN A 219 -21.91 -9.41 -1.09
N ASP A 220 -20.66 -9.47 -1.56
CA ASP A 220 -19.47 -9.51 -0.71
C ASP A 220 -18.90 -8.12 -0.41
N PHE A 221 -19.51 -7.07 -0.96
CA PHE A 221 -19.07 -5.70 -0.76
C PHE A 221 -20.22 -4.79 -0.31
N ASN A 222 -20.00 -4.05 0.78
CA ASN A 222 -20.94 -3.06 1.25
C ASN A 222 -20.66 -1.70 0.58
N GLU A 223 -21.43 -1.36 -0.45
CA GLU A 223 -21.26 -0.11 -1.20
C GLU A 223 -21.49 1.16 -0.38
N LYS A 224 -22.34 1.10 0.66
CA LYS A 224 -22.62 2.27 1.53
C LYS A 224 -21.42 2.60 2.39
N GLU A 225 -20.78 1.56 2.91
CA GLU A 225 -19.61 1.69 3.78
C GLU A 225 -18.29 1.65 3.01
N LEU A 226 -18.32 1.26 1.73
CA LEU A 226 -17.15 1.07 0.86
C LEU A 226 -16.10 0.15 1.51
N LYS A 227 -16.56 -1.00 1.97
CA LYS A 227 -15.73 -2.06 2.57
C LYS A 227 -16.27 -3.44 2.24
N ILE A 228 -15.43 -4.47 2.39
CA ILE A 228 -15.87 -5.87 2.33
C ILE A 228 -16.96 -6.12 3.39
N SER A 229 -17.95 -6.92 3.03
CA SER A 229 -19.01 -7.38 3.93
C SER A 229 -18.43 -8.21 5.07
N GLU A 230 -18.97 -8.08 6.27
CA GLU A 230 -18.48 -8.79 7.47
C GLU A 230 -18.56 -10.31 7.36
N ASN A 231 -19.52 -10.79 6.56
CA ASN A 231 -19.74 -12.21 6.31
C ASN A 231 -18.97 -12.74 5.08
N PHE A 232 -18.07 -11.95 4.53
CA PHE A 232 -17.28 -12.36 3.37
C PHE A 232 -16.43 -13.59 3.68
N SER A 233 -16.54 -14.59 2.81
CA SER A 233 -15.69 -15.77 2.83
C SER A 233 -15.19 -16.04 1.43
N LEU A 234 -13.87 -16.05 1.24
CA LEU A 234 -13.28 -16.32 -0.06
C LEU A 234 -13.64 -17.75 -0.51
N PRO A 235 -14.30 -17.93 -1.67
CA PRO A 235 -14.62 -19.25 -2.20
C PRO A 235 -13.37 -19.92 -2.79
N ALA A 236 -12.34 -20.09 -1.96
CA ALA A 236 -11.02 -20.55 -2.38
C ALA A 236 -11.07 -21.90 -3.10
N LYS A 237 -11.85 -22.85 -2.58
CA LYS A 237 -11.98 -24.17 -3.19
C LYS A 237 -12.53 -24.11 -4.61
N GLU A 238 -13.59 -23.34 -4.85
CA GLU A 238 -14.21 -23.22 -6.18
C GLU A 238 -13.27 -22.54 -7.19
N ILE A 239 -12.48 -21.55 -6.73
CA ILE A 239 -11.51 -20.86 -7.57
C ILE A 239 -10.37 -21.80 -7.95
N PHE A 240 -9.85 -22.55 -6.99
CA PHE A 240 -8.75 -23.50 -7.21
C PHE A 240 -9.17 -24.66 -8.08
N ASP A 241 -10.36 -25.24 -7.85
CA ASP A 241 -10.91 -26.34 -8.66
C ASP A 241 -11.11 -25.89 -10.12
N LYS A 242 -11.65 -24.69 -10.36
CA LYS A 242 -11.83 -24.14 -11.73
C LYS A 242 -10.51 -23.90 -12.47
N LYS A 243 -9.44 -23.60 -11.77
CA LYS A 243 -8.13 -23.26 -12.37
C LYS A 243 -7.13 -24.40 -12.33
N ASN A 244 -7.50 -25.59 -11.85
CA ASN A 244 -6.57 -26.69 -11.59
C ASN A 244 -5.33 -26.26 -10.76
N ILE A 245 -5.53 -25.35 -9.82
CA ILE A 245 -4.46 -24.88 -8.96
C ILE A 245 -4.40 -25.78 -7.73
N ASN A 246 -3.26 -26.42 -7.52
CA ASN A 246 -2.99 -27.19 -6.33
C ASN A 246 -2.45 -26.27 -5.24
N VAL A 247 -3.13 -26.19 -4.09
CA VAL A 247 -2.75 -25.33 -2.97
C VAL A 247 -2.43 -26.21 -1.77
N GLU A 248 -1.21 -26.06 -1.26
CA GLU A 248 -0.78 -26.65 -0.01
C GLU A 248 -0.66 -25.53 1.04
N ILE A 249 -1.30 -25.71 2.20
CA ILE A 249 -1.21 -24.78 3.32
C ILE A 249 -0.30 -25.41 4.37
N HIS A 250 0.77 -24.71 4.71
CA HIS A 250 1.71 -25.13 5.73
C HIS A 250 1.68 -24.15 6.90
N GLU A 251 1.57 -24.66 8.11
CA GLU A 251 1.62 -23.86 9.34
C GLU A 251 2.99 -24.00 10.01
N PHE A 252 3.55 -22.87 10.41
CA PHE A 252 4.86 -22.82 11.07
C PHE A 252 4.78 -22.02 12.37
N SER A 253 5.48 -22.48 13.39
CA SER A 253 5.51 -21.85 14.71
C SER A 253 6.35 -20.55 14.77
N SER A 254 7.10 -20.24 13.71
CA SER A 254 7.95 -19.05 13.64
C SER A 254 8.24 -18.63 12.21
N LYS A 255 8.53 -17.33 12.00
CA LYS A 255 8.95 -16.80 10.68
C LYS A 255 10.20 -17.50 10.13
N PHE A 256 11.11 -17.94 11.00
CA PHE A 256 12.27 -18.70 10.57
C PHE A 256 11.91 -20.11 10.09
N GLY A 257 10.95 -20.76 10.76
CA GLY A 257 10.38 -22.04 10.32
C GLY A 257 9.68 -21.94 8.98
N GLU A 258 8.91 -20.86 8.77
CA GLU A 258 8.25 -20.55 7.51
C GLU A 258 9.26 -20.40 6.36
N LEU A 259 10.32 -19.61 6.56
CA LEU A 259 11.38 -19.44 5.58
C LEU A 259 12.08 -20.77 5.23
N LEU A 260 12.41 -21.58 6.23
CA LEU A 260 13.00 -22.89 6.01
C LEU A 260 12.07 -23.85 5.27
N GLY A 261 10.76 -23.81 5.58
CA GLY A 261 9.75 -24.59 4.90
C GLY A 261 9.65 -24.21 3.43
N LEU A 262 9.63 -22.91 3.14
CA LEU A 262 9.62 -22.37 1.77
C LEU A 262 10.85 -22.83 0.97
N VAL A 263 12.07 -22.70 1.55
CA VAL A 263 13.32 -23.12 0.89
C VAL A 263 13.28 -24.61 0.56
N ARG A 264 12.83 -25.46 1.50
CA ARG A 264 12.70 -26.91 1.25
C ARG A 264 11.72 -27.21 0.14
N LYS A 265 10.57 -26.55 0.14
CA LYS A 265 9.55 -26.74 -0.90
C LYS A 265 10.06 -26.34 -2.28
N LEU A 266 10.78 -25.22 -2.38
CA LEU A 266 11.40 -24.78 -3.63
C LEU A 266 12.45 -25.79 -4.12
N GLU A 267 13.26 -26.37 -3.21
CA GLU A 267 14.20 -27.44 -3.58
C GLU A 267 13.51 -28.73 -4.08
N GLU A 268 12.35 -29.08 -3.50
CA GLU A 268 11.53 -30.21 -3.97
C GLU A 268 11.00 -29.95 -5.37
N VAL A 269 10.39 -28.79 -5.62
CA VAL A 269 9.87 -28.37 -6.92
C VAL A 269 10.99 -28.33 -7.97
N GLU A 270 12.17 -27.82 -7.62
CA GLU A 270 13.32 -27.79 -8.51
C GLU A 270 13.78 -29.22 -8.88
N LYS A 271 13.82 -30.13 -7.91
CA LYS A 271 14.16 -31.54 -8.16
C LYS A 271 13.13 -32.24 -9.05
N GLU A 272 11.84 -31.99 -8.86
CA GLU A 272 10.78 -32.50 -9.70
C GLU A 272 10.87 -31.95 -11.12
N ASN A 273 11.05 -30.64 -11.29
CA ASN A 273 11.21 -30.04 -12.60
C ASN A 273 12.46 -30.53 -13.35
N ARG A 274 13.56 -30.79 -12.65
CA ARG A 274 14.76 -31.39 -13.26
C ARG A 274 14.53 -32.86 -13.70
N LYS A 275 13.62 -33.58 -13.07
CA LYS A 275 13.21 -34.94 -13.54
C LYS A 275 12.34 -34.84 -14.80
N VAL A 276 11.38 -33.90 -14.80
CA VAL A 276 10.48 -33.69 -15.95
C VAL A 276 11.23 -33.16 -17.18
N SER A 277 12.21 -32.24 -16.98
CA SER A 277 13.03 -31.69 -18.08
C SER A 277 13.96 -32.72 -18.71
N LYS A 278 14.33 -33.78 -17.99
CA LYS A 278 15.08 -34.93 -18.57
C LYS A 278 14.21 -35.88 -19.38
N GLU A 279 12.90 -35.84 -19.18
CA GLU A 279 11.94 -36.66 -19.90
C GLU A 279 11.29 -35.96 -21.11
N ASN A 280 11.33 -34.63 -21.18
CA ASN A 280 10.71 -33.83 -22.24
C ASN A 280 11.65 -32.74 -22.75
N ASP A 281 12.49 -33.04 -23.71
CA ASP A 281 13.39 -32.07 -24.40
C ASP A 281 12.66 -31.08 -25.34
N ASP A 282 11.32 -31.07 -25.38
CA ASP A 282 10.56 -30.35 -26.42
C ASP A 282 9.53 -29.28 -25.96
N VAL A 283 9.45 -28.85 -24.70
CA VAL A 283 8.47 -27.82 -24.35
C VAL A 283 9.10 -26.68 -23.53
N LYS A 284 9.23 -25.53 -24.19
CA LYS A 284 9.62 -24.24 -23.60
C LYS A 284 8.46 -23.63 -22.78
N GLU A 285 8.50 -23.79 -21.45
CA GLU A 285 7.75 -22.92 -20.53
C GLU A 285 8.65 -22.43 -19.38
N ASN A 286 9.51 -21.47 -19.67
CA ASN A 286 10.63 -21.06 -18.81
C ASN A 286 10.44 -19.76 -18.04
N TYR A 287 9.23 -19.29 -17.69
CA TYR A 287 9.07 -17.94 -17.15
C TYR A 287 8.66 -17.82 -15.67
N ARG A 288 8.14 -18.88 -15.04
CA ARG A 288 7.81 -18.84 -13.60
C ARG A 288 8.96 -19.21 -12.66
N ILE A 289 10.03 -19.74 -13.22
CA ILE A 289 11.20 -20.22 -12.47
C ILE A 289 12.18 -19.10 -12.11
N PHE A 290 12.24 -18.02 -12.90
CA PHE A 290 13.24 -16.95 -12.70
C PHE A 290 13.01 -16.14 -11.40
N GLU A 291 11.79 -15.78 -11.06
CA GLU A 291 11.51 -15.02 -9.82
C GLU A 291 11.63 -15.89 -8.56
N ALA A 292 11.26 -17.17 -8.66
CA ALA A 292 11.46 -18.09 -7.56
C ALA A 292 12.94 -18.40 -7.32
N GLN A 293 13.78 -18.37 -8.37
CA GLN A 293 15.23 -18.54 -8.24
C GLN A 293 15.93 -17.31 -7.64
N GLU A 294 15.54 -16.11 -8.03
CA GLU A 294 16.08 -14.86 -7.47
C GLU A 294 15.76 -14.74 -5.99
N ASN A 295 14.51 -14.98 -5.60
CA ASN A 295 14.08 -15.01 -4.20
C ASN A 295 14.71 -16.17 -3.40
N ALA A 296 14.97 -17.32 -4.01
CA ALA A 296 15.63 -18.45 -3.36
C ALA A 296 17.16 -18.26 -3.20
N GLU A 297 17.80 -17.55 -4.12
CA GLU A 297 19.20 -17.18 -3.98
C GLU A 297 19.40 -16.10 -2.91
N GLU A 298 18.49 -15.13 -2.81
CA GLU A 298 18.49 -14.13 -1.74
C GLU A 298 18.25 -14.78 -0.38
N ALA A 299 17.30 -15.70 -0.26
CA ALA A 299 17.04 -16.46 0.97
C ALA A 299 18.21 -17.40 1.34
N LYS A 300 18.91 -18.00 0.36
CA LYS A 300 20.13 -18.78 0.60
C LYS A 300 21.29 -17.92 1.08
N SER A 301 21.43 -16.71 0.52
CA SER A 301 22.43 -15.73 0.94
C SER A 301 22.21 -15.31 2.39
N ASP A 302 20.97 -14.98 2.76
CA ASP A 302 20.60 -14.61 4.12
C ASP A 302 20.80 -15.77 5.12
N TYR A 303 20.51 -17.00 4.70
CA TYR A 303 20.76 -18.19 5.50
C TYR A 303 22.27 -18.42 5.75
N GLN A 304 23.11 -18.23 4.72
CA GLN A 304 24.56 -18.34 4.87
C GLN A 304 25.13 -17.25 5.79
N LEU A 305 24.64 -16.02 5.69
CA LEU A 305 25.00 -14.90 6.56
C LEU A 305 24.60 -15.15 8.02
N LEU A 306 23.41 -15.69 8.27
CA LEU A 306 22.94 -16.06 9.60
C LEU A 306 23.73 -17.23 10.19
N ARG A 307 24.16 -18.18 9.37
CA ARG A 307 25.00 -19.30 9.80
C ARG A 307 26.42 -18.85 10.18
N GLN A 308 26.99 -17.90 9.45
CA GLN A 308 28.30 -17.31 9.80
C GLN A 308 28.25 -16.49 11.09
N LYS A 309 27.15 -15.77 11.35
CA LYS A 309 26.96 -15.01 12.60
C LYS A 309 26.71 -15.88 13.84
N LYS A 310 26.35 -17.15 13.68
CA LYS A 310 26.18 -18.10 14.80
C LYS A 310 27.47 -18.86 15.17
N ILE A 311 28.53 -18.75 14.38
CA ILE A 311 29.81 -19.46 14.59
C ILE A 311 30.91 -18.47 15.08
N SER A 312 30.60 -17.17 15.13
CA SER A 312 31.40 -16.14 15.79
C SER A 312 30.77 -15.75 17.13
#